data_4f3bb5ae7822408c82aed6cae960d21c
#
_entry.id   4f3bb5ae7822408c82aed6cae960d21c
#
_cell.length_a   1.000
_cell.length_b   1.000
_cell.length_c   1.000
_cell.angle_alpha   90.00
_cell.angle_beta   90.00
_cell.angle_gamma   90.00
#
_symmetry.space_group_name_H-M   'P 1'
#
loop_
_entity.id
_entity.type
_entity.pdbx_description
1 polymer ?
#
loop_
_entity_poly.entity_id
_entity_poly.type
_entity_poly.pdbx_seq_one_letter_code
_entity_poly.pdbx_strand_id
1 'polypeptide(L)'
;MKTVLLLGCAWPTELSFFARGLARVGARVLGVDSHPESHLPPDLRESLSGYLQVTSLFDGQAAFDAIRRWAGPVTIDQVETLWEPAVLLAARVREAFGAPGLSYDEALCFRDKDRMKQAVSAAGLRTPRHQRGSSARECAEAAERVGFPICLKPVAGAGSENTFRCDSMAELEAALNKAGRDREYNIEEFIDGEEFTFDTISVEGRVVYESLSWYRPRPLIGRSVEWISPQTVTLREYDAPQFDEGRELGRNVLRALKHQSGFAHMEWYRKSDGEVVFGEIAARPPGAHTVDTMNFASDIDLFTGWAEAIVHGTFDVPFERLYNCAIVFKRASGQGRIRRIEGLERILASFGEHIPCIDLLPIGASRRDWVKTLLSDGYVFVRHPDLETVCEMADRIGTDLQLYAE
;
A
#
# COMPACT_ATOMS: atom_id res chain seq x y z
N MET A 1 12.49 -27.40 -6.18
CA MET A 1 12.61 -25.92 -6.35
C MET A 1 11.30 -25.43 -6.95
N LYS A 2 10.54 -24.56 -6.26
CA LYS A 2 9.29 -24.00 -6.78
C LYS A 2 9.58 -22.91 -7.81
N THR A 3 8.77 -22.84 -8.85
CA THR A 3 8.79 -21.76 -9.85
C THR A 3 7.72 -20.74 -9.53
N VAL A 4 8.11 -19.50 -9.30
CA VAL A 4 7.24 -18.38 -8.99
C VAL A 4 7.21 -17.41 -10.18
N LEU A 5 6.03 -17.14 -10.71
CA LEU A 5 5.80 -16.12 -11.72
C LEU A 5 5.41 -14.81 -10.99
N LEU A 6 6.24 -13.78 -11.10
CA LEU A 6 6.09 -12.50 -10.41
C LEU A 6 5.73 -11.39 -11.41
N LEU A 7 4.51 -10.86 -11.31
CA LEU A 7 4.00 -9.80 -12.18
C LEU A 7 4.20 -8.42 -11.53
N GLY A 8 4.73 -7.46 -12.30
CA GLY A 8 4.99 -6.10 -11.82
C GLY A 8 6.16 -6.05 -10.83
N CYS A 9 7.30 -6.66 -11.22
CA CYS A 9 8.45 -6.82 -10.32
C CYS A 9 9.42 -5.63 -10.30
N ALA A 10 9.32 -4.68 -11.23
CA ALA A 10 10.31 -3.61 -11.40
C ALA A 10 9.90 -2.27 -10.80
N TRP A 11 8.59 -2.00 -10.70
CA TRP A 11 8.09 -0.71 -10.24
C TRP A 11 6.79 -0.85 -9.42
N PRO A 12 6.63 -0.11 -8.31
CA PRO A 12 7.62 0.74 -7.62
C PRO A 12 8.92 0.00 -7.23
N THR A 13 10.00 0.76 -7.01
CA THR A 13 11.35 0.17 -6.83
C THR A 13 11.46 -0.81 -5.67
N GLU A 14 10.70 -0.60 -4.59
CA GLU A 14 10.63 -1.50 -3.44
C GLU A 14 10.13 -2.91 -3.79
N LEU A 15 9.40 -3.07 -4.91
CA LEU A 15 8.92 -4.39 -5.34
C LEU A 15 10.06 -5.33 -5.77
N SER A 16 11.20 -4.78 -6.18
CA SER A 16 12.40 -5.56 -6.52
C SER A 16 12.93 -6.36 -5.33
N PHE A 17 12.73 -5.88 -4.09
CA PHE A 17 13.18 -6.55 -2.89
C PHE A 17 12.46 -7.88 -2.64
N PHE A 18 11.21 -7.99 -3.08
CA PHE A 18 10.44 -9.24 -3.00
C PHE A 18 10.97 -10.30 -3.97
N ALA A 19 11.38 -9.91 -5.19
CA ALA A 19 12.05 -10.83 -6.12
C ALA A 19 13.36 -11.38 -5.53
N ARG A 20 14.15 -10.52 -4.87
CA ARG A 20 15.34 -10.89 -4.12
C ARG A 20 15.01 -11.86 -2.98
N GLY A 21 13.94 -11.60 -2.22
CA GLY A 21 13.46 -12.51 -1.18
C GLY A 21 13.15 -13.91 -1.73
N LEU A 22 12.40 -13.98 -2.84
CA LEU A 22 12.10 -15.26 -3.51
C LEU A 22 13.36 -16.01 -3.96
N ALA A 23 14.33 -15.32 -4.53
CA ALA A 23 15.60 -15.93 -4.94
C ALA A 23 16.39 -16.45 -3.74
N ARG A 24 16.42 -15.71 -2.62
CA ARG A 24 17.10 -16.11 -1.37
C ARG A 24 16.55 -17.38 -0.75
N VAL A 25 15.23 -17.59 -0.83
CA VAL A 25 14.60 -18.84 -0.33
C VAL A 25 14.66 -19.99 -1.34
N GLY A 26 15.41 -19.82 -2.44
CA GLY A 26 15.66 -20.88 -3.42
C GLY A 26 14.54 -21.08 -4.44
N ALA A 27 13.66 -20.09 -4.66
CA ALA A 27 12.68 -20.14 -5.73
C ALA A 27 13.34 -19.85 -7.09
N ARG A 28 12.79 -20.45 -8.15
CA ARG A 28 13.02 -20.04 -9.53
C ARG A 28 12.07 -18.89 -9.85
N VAL A 29 12.59 -17.67 -9.98
CA VAL A 29 11.76 -16.47 -10.18
C VAL A 29 11.66 -16.10 -11.65
N LEU A 30 10.45 -16.06 -12.19
CA LEU A 30 10.15 -15.61 -13.54
C LEU A 30 9.45 -14.25 -13.44
N GLY A 31 10.14 -13.18 -13.86
CA GLY A 31 9.61 -11.81 -13.79
C GLY A 31 8.83 -11.44 -15.04
N VAL A 32 7.75 -10.69 -14.86
CA VAL A 32 6.96 -10.07 -15.94
C VAL A 32 6.73 -8.61 -15.63
N ASP A 33 7.17 -7.71 -16.52
CA ASP A 33 6.97 -6.27 -16.34
C ASP A 33 6.90 -5.55 -17.70
N SER A 34 6.55 -4.27 -17.70
CA SER A 34 6.57 -3.42 -18.90
C SER A 34 7.91 -2.72 -19.16
N HIS A 35 8.79 -2.69 -18.17
CA HIS A 35 10.11 -2.07 -18.29
C HIS A 35 11.04 -2.90 -19.17
N PRO A 36 11.90 -2.27 -20.00
CA PRO A 36 12.96 -3.00 -20.70
C PRO A 36 13.91 -3.71 -19.74
N GLU A 37 14.32 -4.93 -20.04
CA GLU A 37 15.23 -5.70 -19.20
C GLU A 37 16.55 -4.97 -18.90
N SER A 38 17.03 -4.17 -19.85
CA SER A 38 18.22 -3.32 -19.68
C SER A 38 18.08 -2.23 -18.64
N HIS A 39 16.85 -1.86 -18.27
CA HIS A 39 16.55 -0.82 -17.27
C HIS A 39 16.25 -1.42 -15.89
N LEU A 40 16.22 -2.74 -15.76
CA LEU A 40 16.02 -3.36 -14.44
C LEU A 40 17.23 -3.08 -13.53
N PRO A 41 16.98 -2.80 -12.24
CA PRO A 41 18.04 -2.72 -11.24
C PRO A 41 18.92 -4.01 -11.26
N PRO A 42 20.24 -3.90 -11.06
CA PRO A 42 21.12 -5.06 -11.06
C PRO A 42 20.66 -6.19 -10.13
N ASP A 43 20.29 -5.85 -8.89
CA ASP A 43 19.83 -6.80 -7.87
C ASP A 43 18.56 -7.56 -8.31
N LEU A 44 17.63 -6.84 -8.96
CA LEU A 44 16.44 -7.48 -9.51
C LEU A 44 16.82 -8.45 -10.62
N ARG A 45 17.66 -8.02 -11.57
CA ARG A 45 18.08 -8.85 -12.70
C ARG A 45 18.78 -10.13 -12.23
N GLU A 46 19.65 -10.05 -11.24
CA GLU A 46 20.35 -11.18 -10.64
C GLU A 46 19.40 -12.15 -9.92
N SER A 47 18.28 -11.65 -9.43
CA SER A 47 17.24 -12.44 -8.74
C SER A 47 16.32 -13.20 -9.69
N LEU A 48 16.31 -12.85 -10.98
CA LEU A 48 15.40 -13.44 -11.96
C LEU A 48 16.08 -14.59 -12.72
N SER A 49 15.37 -15.72 -12.84
CA SER A 49 15.77 -16.86 -13.69
C SER A 49 15.26 -16.74 -15.13
N GLY A 50 14.41 -15.75 -15.40
CA GLY A 50 13.88 -15.40 -16.70
C GLY A 50 13.02 -14.16 -16.60
N TYR A 51 12.90 -13.42 -17.70
CA TYR A 51 12.14 -12.17 -17.76
C TYR A 51 11.34 -12.08 -19.03
N LEU A 52 10.09 -11.65 -18.90
CA LEU A 52 9.20 -11.30 -20.01
C LEU A 52 8.86 -9.82 -19.95
N GLN A 53 9.29 -9.07 -20.96
CA GLN A 53 8.79 -7.72 -21.16
C GLN A 53 7.44 -7.78 -21.90
N VAL A 54 6.41 -7.15 -21.31
CA VAL A 54 5.10 -6.92 -21.95
C VAL A 54 4.94 -5.45 -22.30
N THR A 55 4.04 -5.11 -23.21
CA THR A 55 3.79 -3.71 -23.60
C THR A 55 3.20 -2.92 -22.43
N SER A 56 2.28 -3.53 -21.70
CA SER A 56 1.61 -2.94 -20.55
C SER A 56 0.97 -4.02 -19.69
N LEU A 57 1.10 -3.93 -18.37
CA LEU A 57 0.36 -4.77 -17.43
C LEU A 57 -1.10 -4.30 -17.26
N PHE A 58 -1.41 -3.06 -17.68
CA PHE A 58 -2.79 -2.54 -17.69
C PHE A 58 -3.62 -3.09 -18.85
N ASP A 59 -2.99 -3.51 -19.95
CA ASP A 59 -3.65 -4.30 -21.00
C ASP A 59 -3.68 -5.77 -20.59
N GLY A 60 -4.64 -6.08 -19.71
CA GLY A 60 -4.75 -7.40 -19.09
C GLY A 60 -4.90 -8.55 -20.08
N GLN A 61 -5.48 -8.33 -21.29
CA GLN A 61 -5.63 -9.41 -22.28
C GLN A 61 -4.33 -9.66 -23.04
N ALA A 62 -3.68 -8.61 -23.56
CA ALA A 62 -2.41 -8.76 -24.27
C ALA A 62 -1.30 -9.33 -23.38
N ALA A 63 -1.22 -8.82 -22.13
CA ALA A 63 -0.27 -9.34 -21.13
C ALA A 63 -0.54 -10.82 -20.81
N PHE A 64 -1.80 -11.20 -20.58
CA PHE A 64 -2.20 -12.58 -20.31
C PHE A 64 -1.80 -13.53 -21.45
N ASP A 65 -2.07 -13.15 -22.71
CA ASP A 65 -1.73 -13.97 -23.85
C ASP A 65 -0.22 -14.10 -24.05
N ALA A 66 0.54 -13.04 -23.79
CA ALA A 66 2.00 -13.06 -23.82
C ALA A 66 2.57 -13.99 -22.73
N ILE A 67 2.08 -13.89 -21.50
CA ILE A 67 2.47 -14.76 -20.39
C ILE A 67 2.17 -16.23 -20.71
N ARG A 68 0.97 -16.54 -21.20
CA ARG A 68 0.60 -17.91 -21.56
C ARG A 68 1.52 -18.50 -22.62
N ARG A 69 1.89 -17.74 -23.65
CA ARG A 69 2.80 -18.20 -24.70
C ARG A 69 4.21 -18.43 -24.16
N TRP A 70 4.71 -17.52 -23.33
CA TRP A 70 6.08 -17.55 -22.81
C TRP A 70 6.28 -18.61 -21.72
N ALA A 71 5.39 -18.66 -20.75
CA ALA A 71 5.48 -19.54 -19.59
C ALA A 71 4.76 -20.89 -19.77
N GLY A 72 3.95 -21.06 -20.85
CA GLY A 72 3.16 -22.26 -21.08
C GLY A 72 3.91 -23.60 -21.03
N PRO A 73 5.18 -23.68 -21.49
CA PRO A 73 6.00 -24.91 -21.37
C PRO A 73 6.54 -25.17 -19.96
N VAL A 74 6.40 -24.25 -19.03
CA VAL A 74 6.99 -24.30 -17.68
C VAL A 74 5.91 -24.63 -16.65
N THR A 75 6.20 -25.52 -15.72
CA THR A 75 5.34 -25.70 -14.53
C THR A 75 5.48 -24.49 -13.63
N ILE A 76 4.38 -23.80 -13.37
CA ILE A 76 4.29 -22.64 -12.49
C ILE A 76 3.65 -23.10 -11.18
N ASP A 77 4.40 -23.03 -10.09
CA ASP A 77 3.92 -23.44 -8.76
C ASP A 77 3.17 -22.32 -8.03
N GLN A 78 3.55 -21.05 -8.29
CA GLN A 78 2.95 -19.87 -7.68
C GLN A 78 2.89 -18.71 -8.70
N VAL A 79 1.85 -17.88 -8.61
CA VAL A 79 1.73 -16.63 -9.39
C VAL A 79 1.47 -15.49 -8.42
N GLU A 80 2.40 -14.56 -8.34
CA GLU A 80 2.36 -13.48 -7.37
C GLU A 80 2.40 -12.09 -8.03
N THR A 81 1.78 -11.14 -7.36
CA THR A 81 1.96 -9.72 -7.62
C THR A 81 1.87 -8.96 -6.31
N LEU A 82 2.75 -8.00 -6.14
CA LEU A 82 2.76 -7.06 -5.01
C LEU A 82 2.24 -5.68 -5.46
N TRP A 83 1.80 -5.57 -6.72
CA TRP A 83 1.37 -4.34 -7.34
C TRP A 83 -0.14 -4.33 -7.57
N GLU A 84 -0.82 -3.38 -6.96
CA GLU A 84 -2.28 -3.26 -6.95
C GLU A 84 -2.96 -3.39 -8.33
N PRO A 85 -2.46 -2.72 -9.41
CA PRO A 85 -3.08 -2.82 -10.72
C PRO A 85 -3.00 -4.20 -11.37
N ALA A 86 -2.04 -5.05 -10.97
CA ALA A 86 -1.83 -6.37 -11.57
C ALA A 86 -2.59 -7.51 -10.84
N VAL A 87 -3.30 -7.23 -9.74
CA VAL A 87 -3.97 -8.24 -8.91
C VAL A 87 -4.96 -9.10 -9.71
N LEU A 88 -5.80 -8.48 -10.55
CA LEU A 88 -6.77 -9.23 -11.37
C LEU A 88 -6.09 -10.02 -12.49
N LEU A 89 -5.02 -9.48 -13.09
CA LEU A 89 -4.23 -10.20 -14.08
C LEU A 89 -3.56 -11.43 -13.45
N ALA A 90 -2.97 -11.27 -12.26
CA ALA A 90 -2.38 -12.38 -11.52
C ALA A 90 -3.40 -13.48 -11.21
N ALA A 91 -4.61 -13.14 -10.80
CA ALA A 91 -5.68 -14.10 -10.55
C ALA A 91 -6.05 -14.89 -11.82
N ARG A 92 -6.23 -14.22 -12.98
CA ARG A 92 -6.47 -14.89 -14.26
C ARG A 92 -5.34 -15.83 -14.66
N VAL A 93 -4.10 -15.41 -14.41
CA VAL A 93 -2.92 -16.24 -14.69
C VAL A 93 -2.87 -17.45 -13.76
N ARG A 94 -3.18 -17.30 -12.47
CA ARG A 94 -3.30 -18.42 -11.52
C ARG A 94 -4.28 -19.48 -12.02
N GLU A 95 -5.49 -19.06 -12.39
CA GLU A 95 -6.53 -19.98 -12.91
C GLU A 95 -6.05 -20.71 -14.17
N ALA A 96 -5.39 -20.00 -15.08
CA ALA A 96 -4.92 -20.58 -16.34
C ALA A 96 -3.78 -21.60 -16.17
N PHE A 97 -2.95 -21.45 -15.13
CA PHE A 97 -1.83 -22.37 -14.83
C PHE A 97 -2.18 -23.38 -13.73
N GLY A 98 -3.36 -23.29 -13.12
CA GLY A 98 -3.75 -24.12 -11.99
C GLY A 98 -2.91 -23.85 -10.72
N ALA A 99 -2.33 -22.66 -10.61
CA ALA A 99 -1.55 -22.25 -9.44
C ALA A 99 -2.47 -21.86 -8.28
N PRO A 100 -2.06 -22.10 -7.02
CA PRO A 100 -2.86 -21.74 -5.84
C PRO A 100 -2.93 -20.23 -5.63
N GLY A 101 -3.94 -19.79 -4.87
CA GLY A 101 -4.16 -18.40 -4.47
C GLY A 101 -5.56 -17.91 -4.82
N LEU A 102 -5.80 -16.60 -4.71
CA LEU A 102 -7.10 -16.00 -4.97
C LEU A 102 -7.56 -16.26 -6.41
N SER A 103 -8.78 -16.78 -6.58
CA SER A 103 -9.49 -16.80 -7.85
C SER A 103 -9.78 -15.38 -8.33
N TYR A 104 -10.22 -15.26 -9.58
CA TYR A 104 -10.57 -13.93 -10.14
C TYR A 104 -11.71 -13.26 -9.33
N ASP A 105 -12.74 -14.01 -8.99
CA ASP A 105 -13.89 -13.47 -8.21
C ASP A 105 -13.50 -13.08 -6.78
N GLU A 106 -12.63 -13.86 -6.13
CA GLU A 106 -12.09 -13.49 -4.82
C GLU A 106 -11.18 -12.25 -4.91
N ALA A 107 -10.32 -12.18 -5.91
CA ALA A 107 -9.46 -11.02 -6.16
C ALA A 107 -10.26 -9.73 -6.43
N LEU A 108 -11.44 -9.83 -7.07
CA LEU A 108 -12.35 -8.70 -7.25
C LEU A 108 -12.80 -8.08 -5.91
N CYS A 109 -12.97 -8.89 -4.85
CA CYS A 109 -13.32 -8.37 -3.53
C CYS A 109 -12.20 -7.52 -2.89
N PHE A 110 -10.96 -7.63 -3.38
CA PHE A 110 -9.84 -6.78 -2.97
C PHE A 110 -9.60 -5.59 -3.91
N ARG A 111 -10.33 -5.48 -5.02
CA ARG A 111 -10.16 -4.43 -6.03
C ARG A 111 -11.37 -3.53 -6.23
N ASP A 112 -12.55 -4.06 -6.12
CA ASP A 112 -13.83 -3.33 -6.25
C ASP A 112 -14.31 -2.95 -4.85
N LYS A 113 -14.25 -1.65 -4.53
CA LYS A 113 -14.60 -1.12 -3.20
C LYS A 113 -16.04 -1.40 -2.78
N ASP A 114 -16.95 -1.49 -3.74
CA ASP A 114 -18.36 -1.78 -3.47
C ASP A 114 -18.54 -3.26 -3.11
N ARG A 115 -18.00 -4.18 -3.92
CA ARG A 115 -18.00 -5.62 -3.62
C ARG A 115 -17.28 -5.95 -2.32
N MET A 116 -16.15 -5.32 -2.09
CA MET A 116 -15.36 -5.44 -0.86
C MET A 116 -16.22 -5.14 0.37
N LYS A 117 -16.87 -3.98 0.39
CA LYS A 117 -17.72 -3.55 1.51
C LYS A 117 -18.98 -4.38 1.64
N GLN A 118 -19.59 -4.80 0.54
CA GLN A 118 -20.72 -5.72 0.57
C GLN A 118 -20.33 -7.05 1.22
N ALA A 119 -19.18 -7.63 0.88
CA ALA A 119 -18.72 -8.90 1.45
C ALA A 119 -18.39 -8.75 2.95
N VAL A 120 -17.72 -7.66 3.35
CA VAL A 120 -17.38 -7.38 4.75
C VAL A 120 -18.64 -7.10 5.57
N SER A 121 -19.60 -6.32 5.06
CA SER A 121 -20.88 -6.04 5.72
C SER A 121 -21.75 -7.30 5.84
N ALA A 122 -21.78 -8.16 4.83
CA ALA A 122 -22.51 -9.43 4.87
C ALA A 122 -21.97 -10.37 5.96
N ALA A 123 -20.71 -10.23 6.36
CA ALA A 123 -20.12 -10.94 7.48
C ALA A 123 -20.43 -10.28 8.86
N GLY A 124 -21.28 -9.24 8.89
CA GLY A 124 -21.67 -8.53 10.11
C GLY A 124 -20.62 -7.56 10.63
N LEU A 125 -19.61 -7.22 9.84
CA LEU A 125 -18.55 -6.29 10.23
C LEU A 125 -18.89 -4.85 9.86
N ARG A 126 -18.49 -3.88 10.71
CA ARG A 126 -18.78 -2.47 10.52
C ARG A 126 -17.99 -1.87 9.36
N THR A 127 -18.69 -1.49 8.29
CA THR A 127 -18.17 -0.74 7.15
C THR A 127 -18.83 0.64 7.08
N PRO A 128 -18.25 1.65 6.40
CA PRO A 128 -18.97 2.87 6.06
C PRO A 128 -20.26 2.52 5.32
N ARG A 129 -21.36 3.22 5.61
CA ARG A 129 -22.53 3.17 4.73
C ARG A 129 -22.08 3.59 3.34
N HIS A 130 -22.45 2.86 2.30
CA HIS A 130 -21.94 3.13 0.98
C HIS A 130 -22.95 2.79 -0.10
N GLN A 131 -22.78 3.42 -1.24
CA GLN A 131 -23.54 3.12 -2.45
C GLN A 131 -22.72 3.48 -3.69
N ARG A 132 -22.85 2.67 -4.75
CA ARG A 132 -22.23 2.90 -6.06
C ARG A 132 -23.09 3.87 -6.86
N GLY A 133 -22.43 4.75 -7.64
CA GLY A 133 -23.05 5.63 -8.63
C GLY A 133 -22.22 5.65 -9.92
N SER A 134 -22.87 5.46 -11.07
CA SER A 134 -22.25 5.41 -12.39
C SER A 134 -22.51 6.68 -13.21
N SER A 135 -23.30 7.60 -12.67
CA SER A 135 -23.60 8.90 -13.26
C SER A 135 -23.69 9.96 -12.16
N ALA A 136 -23.56 11.23 -12.53
CA ALA A 136 -23.69 12.35 -11.58
C ALA A 136 -25.03 12.32 -10.82
N ARG A 137 -26.12 11.92 -11.50
CA ARG A 137 -27.44 11.77 -10.88
C ARG A 137 -27.44 10.65 -9.85
N GLU A 138 -26.92 9.48 -10.20
CA GLU A 138 -26.85 8.34 -9.26
C GLU A 138 -25.94 8.65 -8.07
N CYS A 139 -24.82 9.37 -8.29
CA CYS A 139 -23.96 9.82 -7.21
C CYS A 139 -24.67 10.78 -6.25
N ALA A 140 -25.49 11.71 -6.77
CA ALA A 140 -26.30 12.62 -5.96
C ALA A 140 -27.36 11.84 -5.14
N GLU A 141 -28.10 10.94 -5.79
CA GLU A 141 -29.08 10.09 -5.10
C GLU A 141 -28.43 9.17 -4.05
N ALA A 142 -27.21 8.67 -4.32
CA ALA A 142 -26.43 7.90 -3.36
C ALA A 142 -26.00 8.74 -2.16
N ALA A 143 -25.53 9.98 -2.40
CA ALA A 143 -25.13 10.90 -1.34
C ALA A 143 -26.29 11.29 -0.41
N GLU A 144 -27.48 11.48 -0.95
CA GLU A 144 -28.70 11.73 -0.14
C GLU A 144 -29.02 10.52 0.76
N ARG A 145 -28.89 9.30 0.25
CA ARG A 145 -29.14 8.07 1.03
C ARG A 145 -28.08 7.79 2.07
N VAL A 146 -26.80 8.02 1.75
CA VAL A 146 -25.68 7.83 2.69
C VAL A 146 -25.70 8.91 3.77
N GLY A 147 -25.98 10.16 3.39
CA GLY A 147 -26.02 11.34 4.28
C GLY A 147 -24.64 11.97 4.45
N PHE A 148 -24.58 13.31 4.31
CA PHE A 148 -23.35 14.10 4.47
C PHE A 148 -22.85 14.15 5.92
N PRO A 149 -21.52 14.25 6.15
CA PRO A 149 -20.46 14.29 5.14
C PRO A 149 -20.20 12.93 4.50
N ILE A 150 -19.85 12.94 3.22
CA ILE A 150 -19.51 11.74 2.45
C ILE A 150 -18.06 11.75 1.97
N CYS A 151 -17.57 10.56 1.57
CA CYS A 151 -16.33 10.39 0.83
C CYS A 151 -16.66 9.86 -0.57
N LEU A 152 -16.31 10.62 -1.62
CA LEU A 152 -16.38 10.17 -3.01
C LEU A 152 -15.06 9.48 -3.37
N LYS A 153 -15.11 8.21 -3.82
CA LYS A 153 -13.94 7.42 -4.20
C LYS A 153 -14.19 6.72 -5.54
N PRO A 154 -13.22 6.63 -6.47
CA PRO A 154 -13.34 5.72 -7.61
C PRO A 154 -13.54 4.28 -7.11
N VAL A 155 -14.39 3.50 -7.79
CA VAL A 155 -14.65 2.09 -7.45
C VAL A 155 -13.35 1.29 -7.45
N ALA A 156 -12.49 1.50 -8.46
CA ALA A 156 -11.16 0.93 -8.54
C ALA A 156 -10.10 2.04 -8.51
N GLY A 157 -9.20 1.99 -7.56
CA GLY A 157 -8.12 2.97 -7.38
C GLY A 157 -7.26 2.61 -6.18
N ALA A 158 -6.15 3.30 -6.00
CA ALA A 158 -5.24 3.14 -4.88
C ALA A 158 -4.64 4.50 -4.47
N GLY A 159 -4.09 4.59 -3.24
CA GLY A 159 -3.34 5.76 -2.79
C GLY A 159 -4.17 7.05 -2.70
N SER A 160 -5.45 6.97 -2.39
CA SER A 160 -6.38 8.12 -2.24
C SER A 160 -6.50 9.00 -3.50
N GLU A 161 -6.14 8.49 -4.68
CA GLU A 161 -6.27 9.23 -5.94
C GLU A 161 -7.75 9.49 -6.25
N ASN A 162 -8.08 10.75 -6.61
CA ASN A 162 -9.46 11.18 -6.87
C ASN A 162 -10.45 10.86 -5.74
N THR A 163 -9.97 10.89 -4.50
CA THR A 163 -10.78 10.75 -3.29
C THR A 163 -11.09 12.12 -2.72
N PHE A 164 -12.37 12.41 -2.45
CA PHE A 164 -12.82 13.72 -1.97
C PHE A 164 -13.78 13.55 -0.80
N ARG A 165 -13.57 14.32 0.26
CA ARG A 165 -14.60 14.60 1.26
C ARG A 165 -15.54 15.65 0.70
N CYS A 166 -16.83 15.41 0.83
CA CYS A 166 -17.86 16.37 0.46
C CYS A 166 -18.79 16.56 1.66
N ASP A 167 -18.95 17.81 2.11
CA ASP A 167 -19.82 18.15 3.21
C ASP A 167 -21.21 18.62 2.72
N SER A 168 -21.37 18.77 1.40
CA SER A 168 -22.60 19.22 0.75
C SER A 168 -22.74 18.70 -0.69
N MET A 169 -23.95 18.79 -1.23
CA MET A 169 -24.23 18.47 -2.63
C MET A 169 -23.42 19.33 -3.61
N ALA A 170 -23.20 20.62 -3.29
CA ALA A 170 -22.40 21.52 -4.12
C ALA A 170 -20.92 21.07 -4.19
N GLU A 171 -20.37 20.58 -3.07
CA GLU A 171 -19.02 20.03 -3.05
C GLU A 171 -18.91 18.70 -3.79
N LEU A 172 -19.94 17.84 -3.72
CA LEU A 172 -20.01 16.63 -4.51
C LEU A 172 -19.99 16.93 -6.01
N GLU A 173 -20.77 17.93 -6.45
CA GLU A 173 -20.79 18.35 -7.85
C GLU A 173 -19.42 18.89 -8.31
N ALA A 174 -18.76 19.68 -7.48
CA ALA A 174 -17.41 20.18 -7.74
C ALA A 174 -16.39 19.03 -7.82
N ALA A 175 -16.48 18.05 -6.94
CA ALA A 175 -15.62 16.86 -6.92
C ALA A 175 -15.81 16.01 -8.18
N LEU A 176 -17.04 15.75 -8.60
CA LEU A 176 -17.36 15.02 -9.85
C LEU A 176 -16.86 15.76 -11.09
N ASN A 177 -16.93 17.09 -11.12
CA ASN A 177 -16.36 17.88 -12.22
C ASN A 177 -14.84 17.75 -12.30
N LYS A 178 -14.17 17.68 -11.16
CA LYS A 178 -12.71 17.54 -11.07
C LYS A 178 -12.23 16.11 -11.40
N ALA A 179 -12.94 15.12 -10.90
CA ALA A 179 -12.55 13.70 -11.02
C ALA A 179 -12.99 13.04 -12.34
N GLY A 180 -13.97 13.62 -13.04
CA GLY A 180 -14.60 13.09 -14.26
C GLY A 180 -15.97 12.49 -14.00
N ARG A 181 -16.95 12.87 -14.83
CA ARG A 181 -18.37 12.48 -14.67
C ARG A 181 -18.69 11.09 -15.24
N ASP A 182 -17.81 10.54 -16.07
CA ASP A 182 -18.01 9.29 -16.81
C ASP A 182 -17.33 8.10 -16.17
N ARG A 183 -17.20 8.12 -14.83
CA ARG A 183 -16.59 7.04 -14.03
C ARG A 183 -17.56 6.53 -12.98
N GLU A 184 -17.32 5.32 -12.54
CA GLU A 184 -18.03 4.72 -11.42
C GLU A 184 -17.37 5.11 -10.10
N TYR A 185 -18.18 5.56 -9.18
CA TYR A 185 -17.76 5.99 -7.85
C TYR A 185 -18.45 5.17 -6.77
N ASN A 186 -17.74 4.98 -5.67
CA ASN A 186 -18.30 4.56 -4.40
C ASN A 186 -18.49 5.82 -3.53
N ILE A 187 -19.71 6.07 -3.12
CA ILE A 187 -20.12 7.15 -2.23
C ILE A 187 -20.22 6.56 -0.84
N GLU A 188 -19.38 7.01 0.07
CA GLU A 188 -19.24 6.43 1.41
C GLU A 188 -19.53 7.45 2.49
N GLU A 189 -20.06 6.99 3.62
CA GLU A 189 -20.04 7.73 4.88
C GLU A 189 -18.61 8.20 5.19
N PHE A 190 -18.43 9.48 5.46
CA PHE A 190 -17.13 9.97 5.92
C PHE A 190 -16.95 9.58 7.40
N ILE A 191 -15.93 8.79 7.67
CA ILE A 191 -15.58 8.38 9.03
C ILE A 191 -14.63 9.43 9.63
N ASP A 192 -15.08 10.13 10.65
CA ASP A 192 -14.21 11.03 11.41
C ASP A 192 -13.52 10.25 12.54
N GLY A 193 -12.20 10.11 12.42
CA GLY A 193 -11.39 9.30 13.34
C GLY A 193 -9.93 9.27 12.94
N GLU A 194 -9.13 8.67 13.79
CA GLU A 194 -7.76 8.30 13.48
C GLU A 194 -7.74 7.16 12.48
N GLU A 195 -6.77 7.15 11.58
CA GLU A 195 -6.64 6.15 10.51
C GLU A 195 -5.40 5.31 10.73
N PHE A 196 -5.61 4.01 10.79
CA PHE A 196 -4.59 2.99 11.03
C PHE A 196 -4.57 1.97 9.90
N THR A 197 -3.45 1.25 9.79
CA THR A 197 -3.37 0.04 8.99
C THR A 197 -3.43 -1.20 9.87
N PHE A 198 -3.77 -2.32 9.26
CA PHE A 198 -3.53 -3.67 9.78
C PHE A 198 -2.93 -4.47 8.63
N ASP A 199 -1.62 -4.65 8.70
CA ASP A 199 -0.83 -5.28 7.67
C ASP A 199 -0.44 -6.68 8.10
N THR A 200 -0.64 -7.67 7.23
CA THR A 200 -0.44 -9.07 7.60
C THR A 200 0.28 -9.86 6.53
N ILE A 201 1.01 -10.89 6.96
CA ILE A 201 1.37 -12.03 6.10
C ILE A 201 0.58 -13.23 6.61
N SER A 202 -0.11 -13.91 5.71
CA SER A 202 -0.88 -15.13 6.01
C SER A 202 -0.28 -16.35 5.30
N VAL A 203 -0.49 -17.51 5.90
CA VAL A 203 -0.18 -18.83 5.34
C VAL A 203 -1.38 -19.73 5.59
N GLU A 204 -2.01 -20.21 4.51
CA GLU A 204 -3.18 -21.10 4.57
C GLU A 204 -4.31 -20.57 5.51
N GLY A 205 -4.61 -19.29 5.40
CA GLY A 205 -5.63 -18.60 6.19
C GLY A 205 -5.22 -18.26 7.63
N ARG A 206 -4.01 -18.61 8.05
CA ARG A 206 -3.46 -18.28 9.37
C ARG A 206 -2.55 -17.05 9.25
N VAL A 207 -2.83 -16.01 10.01
CA VAL A 207 -1.94 -14.84 10.13
C VAL A 207 -0.67 -15.27 10.87
N VAL A 208 0.50 -15.15 10.22
CA VAL A 208 1.82 -15.50 10.76
C VAL A 208 2.65 -14.27 11.11
N TYR A 209 2.32 -13.12 10.55
CA TYR A 209 2.88 -11.82 10.89
C TYR A 209 1.77 -10.77 10.85
N GLU A 210 1.77 -9.84 11.80
CA GLU A 210 0.85 -8.69 11.81
C GLU A 210 1.57 -7.42 12.27
N SER A 211 1.14 -6.29 11.75
CA SER A 211 1.66 -4.97 12.07
C SER A 211 0.55 -3.93 12.01
N LEU A 212 0.64 -2.92 12.85
CA LEU A 212 -0.19 -1.72 12.78
C LEU A 212 0.70 -0.51 12.48
N SER A 213 0.19 0.36 11.59
CA SER A 213 0.79 1.68 11.40
C SER A 213 -0.27 2.76 11.54
N TRP A 214 0.15 3.92 12.01
CA TRP A 214 -0.68 5.10 12.20
C TRP A 214 -0.32 6.17 11.18
N TYR A 215 -1.31 6.70 10.46
CA TYR A 215 -1.13 7.79 9.51
C TYR A 215 -1.20 9.14 10.20
N ARG A 216 -0.21 10.01 9.99
CA ARG A 216 -0.10 11.35 10.57
C ARG A 216 0.27 12.41 9.50
N PRO A 217 -0.66 13.27 9.10
CA PRO A 217 -2.10 13.11 9.25
C PRO A 217 -2.63 11.97 8.36
N ARG A 218 -3.92 11.67 8.49
CA ARG A 218 -4.58 10.69 7.61
C ARG A 218 -4.37 11.02 6.12
N PRO A 219 -4.29 10.01 5.23
CA PRO A 219 -3.90 10.18 3.83
C PRO A 219 -4.71 11.23 3.07
N LEU A 220 -6.02 11.31 3.32
CA LEU A 220 -6.87 12.31 2.66
C LEU A 220 -6.38 13.76 2.92
N ILE A 221 -5.93 14.07 4.13
CA ILE A 221 -5.36 15.38 4.47
C ILE A 221 -3.96 15.50 3.88
N GLY A 222 -3.11 14.49 4.09
CA GLY A 222 -1.73 14.49 3.60
C GLY A 222 -1.63 14.66 2.09
N ARG A 223 -2.62 14.19 1.33
CA ARG A 223 -2.67 14.30 -0.14
C ARG A 223 -3.41 15.55 -0.65
N SER A 224 -4.05 16.30 0.20
CA SER A 224 -4.75 17.54 -0.19
C SER A 224 -3.96 18.81 0.10
N VAL A 225 -2.90 18.74 0.91
CA VAL A 225 -2.15 19.90 1.40
C VAL A 225 -0.66 19.74 1.08
N GLU A 226 -0.14 20.59 0.20
CA GLU A 226 1.21 20.46 -0.34
C GLU A 226 2.32 20.60 0.71
N TRP A 227 2.20 21.54 1.63
CA TRP A 227 3.27 21.85 2.62
C TRP A 227 3.34 20.88 3.81
N ILE A 228 2.39 19.96 3.91
CA ILE A 228 2.44 18.92 4.95
C ILE A 228 3.50 17.89 4.58
N SER A 229 4.29 17.46 5.56
CA SER A 229 5.15 16.29 5.48
C SER A 229 4.40 15.08 6.04
N PRO A 230 3.72 14.26 5.22
CA PRO A 230 2.97 13.11 5.72
C PRO A 230 3.91 12.10 6.39
N GLN A 231 3.39 11.41 7.38
CA GLN A 231 4.12 10.42 8.16
C GLN A 231 3.30 9.12 8.24
N THR A 232 3.99 7.99 8.24
CA THR A 232 3.43 6.70 8.61
C THR A 232 4.27 6.14 9.74
N VAL A 233 3.66 5.83 10.87
CA VAL A 233 4.35 5.35 12.08
C VAL A 233 3.95 3.90 12.33
N THR A 234 4.86 2.96 12.10
CA THR A 234 4.70 1.56 12.51
C THR A 234 4.86 1.46 14.03
N LEU A 235 3.86 0.90 14.68
CA LEU A 235 3.74 0.87 16.13
C LEU A 235 4.48 -0.32 16.74
N ARG A 236 5.28 -0.08 17.78
CA ARG A 236 5.92 -1.10 18.58
C ARG A 236 4.90 -1.89 19.40
N GLU A 237 4.02 -1.20 20.11
CA GLU A 237 2.99 -1.79 20.97
C GLU A 237 1.68 -1.98 20.19
N TYR A 238 1.78 -2.65 19.02
CA TYR A 238 0.64 -2.92 18.15
C TYR A 238 -0.41 -3.84 18.78
N ASP A 239 -0.06 -4.58 19.81
CA ASP A 239 -0.89 -5.52 20.57
C ASP A 239 -1.44 -4.93 21.88
N ALA A 240 -1.24 -3.63 22.11
CA ALA A 240 -1.84 -2.94 23.25
C ALA A 240 -3.37 -2.99 23.20
N PRO A 241 -4.08 -3.09 24.35
CA PRO A 241 -5.53 -3.30 24.42
C PRO A 241 -6.38 -2.32 23.60
N GLN A 242 -5.90 -1.10 23.43
CA GLN A 242 -6.56 -0.07 22.63
C GLN A 242 -6.64 -0.41 21.13
N PHE A 243 -5.90 -1.39 20.65
CA PHE A 243 -5.90 -1.84 19.26
C PHE A 243 -6.57 -3.21 19.05
N ASP A 244 -7.03 -3.87 20.12
CA ASP A 244 -7.59 -5.22 20.02
C ASP A 244 -8.78 -5.30 19.08
N GLU A 245 -9.72 -4.35 19.16
CA GLU A 245 -10.90 -4.33 18.29
C GLU A 245 -10.51 -4.13 16.80
N GLY A 246 -9.52 -3.29 16.50
CA GLY A 246 -9.00 -3.07 15.14
C GLY A 246 -8.31 -4.31 14.58
N ARG A 247 -7.52 -4.99 15.41
CA ARG A 247 -6.84 -6.26 15.05
C ARG A 247 -7.86 -7.38 14.83
N GLU A 248 -8.87 -7.47 15.70
CA GLU A 248 -9.95 -8.44 15.55
C GLU A 248 -10.77 -8.18 14.29
N LEU A 249 -11.13 -6.91 14.03
CA LEU A 249 -11.77 -6.52 12.78
C LEU A 249 -10.93 -6.99 11.58
N GLY A 250 -9.63 -6.74 11.57
CA GLY A 250 -8.74 -7.14 10.47
C GLY A 250 -8.72 -8.65 10.24
N ARG A 251 -8.60 -9.46 11.30
CA ARG A 251 -8.63 -10.93 11.20
C ARG A 251 -10.00 -11.44 10.72
N ASN A 252 -11.09 -10.80 11.14
CA ASN A 252 -12.44 -11.11 10.67
C ASN A 252 -12.64 -10.75 9.19
N VAL A 253 -12.11 -9.62 8.74
CA VAL A 253 -12.14 -9.20 7.33
C VAL A 253 -11.38 -10.20 6.46
N LEU A 254 -10.17 -10.61 6.84
CA LEU A 254 -9.39 -11.63 6.12
C LEU A 254 -10.17 -12.93 5.95
N ARG A 255 -10.87 -13.39 7.01
CA ARG A 255 -11.73 -14.58 6.96
C ARG A 255 -12.94 -14.38 6.04
N ALA A 256 -13.62 -13.23 6.14
CA ALA A 256 -14.77 -12.90 5.30
C ALA A 256 -14.43 -12.88 3.80
N LEU A 257 -13.25 -12.37 3.47
CA LEU A 257 -12.74 -12.30 2.10
C LEU A 257 -11.91 -13.52 1.67
N LYS A 258 -11.84 -14.55 2.52
CA LYS A 258 -11.16 -15.84 2.28
C LYS A 258 -9.68 -15.70 1.89
N HIS A 259 -8.99 -14.69 2.44
CA HIS A 259 -7.56 -14.50 2.20
C HIS A 259 -6.78 -15.68 2.76
N GLN A 260 -6.01 -16.38 1.90
CA GLN A 260 -5.30 -17.58 2.29
C GLN A 260 -3.83 -17.33 2.55
N SER A 261 -3.10 -16.80 1.59
CA SER A 261 -1.65 -16.65 1.72
C SER A 261 -1.16 -15.35 1.08
N GLY A 262 -0.06 -14.82 1.59
CA GLY A 262 0.57 -13.61 1.12
C GLY A 262 0.27 -12.39 1.99
N PHE A 263 0.63 -11.21 1.48
CA PHE A 263 0.34 -9.95 2.15
C PHE A 263 -1.13 -9.55 2.02
N ALA A 264 -1.65 -8.92 3.08
CA ALA A 264 -2.84 -8.08 3.02
C ALA A 264 -2.56 -6.77 3.76
N HIS A 265 -3.05 -5.69 3.19
CA HIS A 265 -2.96 -4.33 3.70
C HIS A 265 -4.37 -3.81 3.92
N MET A 266 -4.80 -3.65 5.17
CA MET A 266 -6.12 -3.12 5.54
C MET A 266 -5.97 -1.75 6.17
N GLU A 267 -6.81 -0.80 5.76
CA GLU A 267 -7.00 0.50 6.41
C GLU A 267 -8.29 0.48 7.25
N TRP A 268 -8.24 1.06 8.43
CA TRP A 268 -9.37 1.13 9.36
C TRP A 268 -9.32 2.41 10.18
N TYR A 269 -10.47 2.78 10.72
CA TYR A 269 -10.65 4.00 11.49
C TYR A 269 -11.02 3.69 12.93
N ARG A 270 -10.48 4.50 13.87
CA ARG A 270 -10.93 4.55 15.25
C ARG A 270 -11.53 5.93 15.51
N LYS A 271 -12.82 5.97 15.77
CA LYS A 271 -13.53 7.20 16.12
C LYS A 271 -13.23 7.62 17.55
N SER A 272 -13.56 8.87 17.89
CA SER A 272 -13.37 9.42 19.24
C SER A 272 -14.20 8.73 20.32
N ASP A 273 -15.30 8.08 19.95
CA ASP A 273 -16.15 7.26 20.83
C ASP A 273 -15.65 5.81 20.99
N GLY A 274 -14.55 5.45 20.31
CA GLY A 274 -13.95 4.13 20.32
C GLY A 274 -14.47 3.21 19.21
N GLU A 275 -15.52 3.58 18.46
CA GLU A 275 -16.03 2.73 17.36
C GLU A 275 -14.93 2.47 16.32
N VAL A 276 -14.75 1.19 15.98
CA VAL A 276 -13.80 0.74 14.96
C VAL A 276 -14.55 0.48 13.66
N VAL A 277 -14.08 1.06 12.56
CA VAL A 277 -14.74 1.00 11.26
C VAL A 277 -13.75 0.53 10.19
N PHE A 278 -14.12 -0.47 9.41
CA PHE A 278 -13.37 -0.91 8.24
C PHE A 278 -13.26 0.21 7.19
N GLY A 279 -12.09 0.41 6.63
CA GLY A 279 -11.86 1.34 5.53
C GLY A 279 -11.81 0.64 4.18
N GLU A 280 -10.70 -0.04 3.96
CA GLU A 280 -10.40 -0.72 2.69
C GLU A 280 -9.34 -1.82 2.94
N ILE A 281 -9.25 -2.82 2.05
CA ILE A 281 -8.20 -3.85 2.11
C ILE A 281 -7.69 -4.18 0.72
N ALA A 282 -6.41 -4.47 0.61
CA ALA A 282 -5.76 -4.94 -0.61
C ALA A 282 -5.01 -6.24 -0.35
N ALA A 283 -5.02 -7.17 -1.31
CA ALA A 283 -4.24 -8.42 -1.26
C ALA A 283 -2.81 -8.17 -1.78
N ARG A 284 -2.10 -7.29 -1.12
CA ARG A 284 -0.71 -6.91 -1.40
C ARG A 284 -0.11 -6.18 -0.19
N PRO A 285 1.22 -6.00 -0.12
CA PRO A 285 1.84 -5.20 0.93
C PRO A 285 1.43 -3.72 0.84
N PRO A 286 1.52 -2.95 1.95
CA PRO A 286 1.42 -1.50 1.90
C PRO A 286 2.52 -0.91 1.02
N GLY A 287 2.19 0.20 0.34
CA GLY A 287 3.15 0.94 -0.47
C GLY A 287 3.97 1.95 0.33
N ALA A 288 4.70 2.81 -0.42
CA ALA A 288 5.42 3.94 0.13
C ALA A 288 6.41 3.54 1.24
N HIS A 289 7.16 2.47 1.03
CA HIS A 289 8.17 1.96 1.97
C HIS A 289 7.63 1.59 3.38
N THR A 290 6.33 1.33 3.52
CA THR A 290 5.79 0.93 4.82
C THR A 290 6.31 -0.45 5.25
N VAL A 291 6.65 -1.35 4.31
CA VAL A 291 7.31 -2.62 4.65
C VAL A 291 8.72 -2.37 5.23
N ASP A 292 9.42 -1.34 4.76
CA ASP A 292 10.71 -0.94 5.32
C ASP A 292 10.56 -0.40 6.75
N THR A 293 9.46 0.34 7.08
CA THR A 293 9.20 0.74 8.47
C THR A 293 9.01 -0.47 9.38
N MET A 294 8.35 -1.53 8.89
CA MET A 294 8.17 -2.77 9.63
C MET A 294 9.50 -3.50 9.83
N ASN A 295 10.36 -3.53 8.81
CA ASN A 295 11.70 -4.08 8.89
C ASN A 295 12.54 -3.33 9.92
N PHE A 296 12.56 -1.99 9.87
CA PHE A 296 13.29 -1.17 10.84
C PHE A 296 12.71 -1.20 12.26
N ALA A 297 11.41 -1.48 12.40
CA ALA A 297 10.78 -1.61 13.72
C ALA A 297 11.20 -2.89 14.47
N SER A 298 11.69 -3.90 13.75
CA SER A 298 12.02 -5.23 14.30
C SER A 298 13.41 -5.73 13.92
N ASP A 299 14.19 -4.99 13.14
CA ASP A 299 15.48 -5.39 12.57
C ASP A 299 15.41 -6.75 11.82
N ILE A 300 14.40 -6.92 10.97
CA ILE A 300 14.13 -8.15 10.20
C ILE A 300 14.12 -7.92 8.69
N ASP A 301 14.00 -8.99 7.90
CA ASP A 301 13.79 -8.95 6.45
C ASP A 301 12.43 -9.59 6.08
N LEU A 302 11.37 -8.79 6.08
CA LEU A 302 10.03 -9.24 5.70
C LEU A 302 9.90 -9.58 4.21
N PHE A 303 10.79 -9.10 3.36
CA PHE A 303 10.81 -9.50 1.96
C PHE A 303 11.16 -10.98 1.83
N THR A 304 12.15 -11.43 2.59
CA THR A 304 12.49 -12.86 2.70
C THR A 304 11.42 -13.64 3.47
N GLY A 305 10.90 -13.10 4.58
CA GLY A 305 9.83 -13.75 5.35
C GLY A 305 8.54 -13.99 4.55
N TRP A 306 8.13 -13.01 3.72
CA TRP A 306 7.03 -13.21 2.78
C TRP A 306 7.34 -14.31 1.76
N ALA A 307 8.57 -14.33 1.23
CA ALA A 307 8.97 -15.35 0.27
C ALA A 307 8.96 -16.76 0.88
N GLU A 308 9.38 -16.93 2.15
CA GLU A 308 9.24 -18.19 2.89
C GLU A 308 7.77 -18.61 3.00
N ALA A 309 6.88 -17.67 3.35
CA ALA A 309 5.45 -17.94 3.45
C ALA A 309 4.87 -18.44 2.13
N ILE A 310 5.24 -17.82 1.00
CA ILE A 310 4.73 -18.18 -0.33
C ILE A 310 5.37 -19.50 -0.85
N VAL A 311 6.69 -19.65 -0.69
CA VAL A 311 7.42 -20.78 -1.29
C VAL A 311 7.35 -22.02 -0.41
N HIS A 312 7.51 -21.89 0.89
CA HIS A 312 7.61 -23.00 1.83
C HIS A 312 6.37 -23.24 2.67
N GLY A 313 5.45 -22.26 2.75
CA GLY A 313 4.29 -22.34 3.64
C GLY A 313 4.68 -22.19 5.12
N THR A 314 5.83 -21.60 5.40
CA THR A 314 6.34 -21.32 6.75
C THR A 314 6.69 -19.84 6.90
N PHE A 315 6.84 -19.39 8.13
CA PHE A 315 7.35 -18.06 8.44
C PHE A 315 8.24 -18.24 9.67
N ASP A 316 9.51 -18.43 9.42
CA ASP A 316 10.49 -18.77 10.45
C ASP A 316 11.34 -17.55 10.87
N VAL A 317 10.98 -16.36 10.38
CA VAL A 317 11.62 -15.10 10.77
C VAL A 317 11.24 -14.78 12.22
N PRO A 318 12.17 -14.90 13.18
CA PRO A 318 11.90 -14.47 14.53
C PRO A 318 11.78 -12.95 14.55
N PHE A 319 10.69 -12.42 15.09
CA PHE A 319 10.55 -10.98 15.21
C PHE A 319 10.13 -10.57 16.61
N GLU A 320 10.75 -9.51 17.09
CA GLU A 320 10.38 -8.75 18.27
C GLU A 320 10.23 -7.30 17.85
N ARG A 321 9.18 -6.64 18.30
CA ARG A 321 9.01 -5.20 18.06
C ARG A 321 9.94 -4.41 18.98
N LEU A 322 11.06 -3.98 18.42
CA LEU A 322 12.09 -3.23 19.17
C LEU A 322 11.76 -1.74 19.21
N TYR A 323 11.21 -1.21 18.13
CA TYR A 323 11.01 0.23 17.92
C TYR A 323 9.62 0.55 17.37
N ASN A 324 9.15 1.77 17.67
CA ASN A 324 8.26 2.48 16.76
C ASN A 324 9.13 3.04 15.64
N CYS A 325 8.66 2.96 14.38
CA CYS A 325 9.41 3.46 13.24
C CYS A 325 8.52 4.36 12.38
N ALA A 326 8.93 5.61 12.19
CA ALA A 326 8.25 6.56 11.33
C ALA A 326 9.00 6.74 10.00
N ILE A 327 8.25 6.85 8.89
CA ILE A 327 8.71 7.42 7.64
C ILE A 327 8.09 8.80 7.48
N VAL A 328 8.91 9.81 7.18
CA VAL A 328 8.50 11.20 6.99
C VAL A 328 8.76 11.58 5.54
N PHE A 329 7.71 11.86 4.76
CA PHE A 329 7.83 12.24 3.36
C PHE A 329 8.08 13.74 3.24
N LYS A 330 9.07 14.10 2.42
CA LYS A 330 9.46 15.51 2.20
C LYS A 330 9.03 15.99 0.83
N ARG A 331 8.43 17.18 0.79
CA ARG A 331 8.06 17.89 -0.43
C ARG A 331 8.85 19.19 -0.51
N ALA A 332 9.46 19.43 -1.65
CA ALA A 332 10.18 20.67 -1.86
C ALA A 332 9.23 21.85 -2.04
N SER A 333 9.56 22.99 -1.49
CA SER A 333 8.91 24.27 -1.78
C SER A 333 9.41 24.82 -3.12
N GLY A 334 8.56 25.45 -3.91
CA GLY A 334 8.90 26.00 -5.22
C GLY A 334 8.68 25.00 -6.37
N GLN A 335 9.26 25.27 -7.52
CA GLN A 335 9.11 24.47 -8.74
C GLN A 335 10.49 24.28 -9.41
N GLY A 336 10.60 23.31 -10.31
CA GLY A 336 11.84 23.13 -11.08
C GLY A 336 12.78 22.08 -10.45
N ARG A 337 14.02 22.46 -10.17
CA ARG A 337 15.06 21.56 -9.68
C ARG A 337 15.43 21.86 -8.24
N ILE A 338 15.72 20.83 -7.46
CA ILE A 338 16.22 20.99 -6.07
C ILE A 338 17.50 21.84 -6.10
N ARG A 339 17.47 22.95 -5.40
CA ARG A 339 18.60 23.89 -5.31
C ARG A 339 19.25 23.89 -3.93
N ARG A 340 18.47 23.60 -2.89
CA ARG A 340 18.94 23.71 -1.52
C ARG A 340 18.20 22.73 -0.63
N ILE A 341 18.94 22.15 0.31
CA ILE A 341 18.43 21.32 1.40
C ILE A 341 18.92 21.95 2.70
N GLU A 342 18.01 22.31 3.57
CA GLU A 342 18.31 22.95 4.86
C GLU A 342 17.90 22.08 6.03
N GLY A 343 18.61 22.19 7.12
CA GLY A 343 18.29 21.51 8.38
C GLY A 343 18.82 20.08 8.51
N LEU A 344 19.28 19.45 7.41
CA LEU A 344 19.73 18.06 7.41
C LEU A 344 20.86 17.81 8.43
N GLU A 345 21.87 18.68 8.48
CA GLU A 345 22.98 18.52 9.42
C GLU A 345 22.52 18.62 10.87
N ARG A 346 21.57 19.52 11.18
CA ARG A 346 20.99 19.64 12.53
C ARG A 346 20.18 18.42 12.92
N ILE A 347 19.40 17.88 11.98
CA ILE A 347 18.64 16.63 12.20
C ILE A 347 19.59 15.47 12.48
N LEU A 348 20.64 15.31 11.65
CA LEU A 348 21.65 14.26 11.86
C LEU A 348 22.42 14.43 13.18
N ALA A 349 22.76 15.65 13.55
CA ALA A 349 23.41 15.92 14.84
C ALA A 349 22.51 15.61 16.04
N SER A 350 21.18 15.80 15.91
CA SER A 350 20.23 15.56 17.00
C SER A 350 19.74 14.11 17.08
N PHE A 351 19.54 13.45 15.95
CA PHE A 351 18.82 12.18 15.84
C PHE A 351 19.53 11.12 14.99
N GLY A 352 20.77 11.37 14.54
CA GLY A 352 21.44 10.51 13.55
C GLY A 352 21.49 9.02 13.94
N GLU A 353 21.65 8.71 15.23
CA GLU A 353 21.64 7.33 15.74
C GLU A 353 20.27 6.63 15.61
N HIS A 354 19.21 7.42 15.50
CA HIS A 354 17.82 6.94 15.34
C HIS A 354 17.32 6.94 13.89
N ILE A 355 18.17 7.36 12.95
CA ILE A 355 17.82 7.48 11.51
C ILE A 355 18.47 6.32 10.73
N PRO A 356 17.73 5.23 10.48
CA PRO A 356 18.28 4.08 9.76
C PRO A 356 18.46 4.34 8.26
N CYS A 357 17.68 5.26 7.66
CA CYS A 357 17.76 5.55 6.24
C CYS A 357 17.26 6.95 5.90
N ILE A 358 17.91 7.58 4.91
CA ILE A 358 17.50 8.84 4.28
C ILE A 358 17.58 8.65 2.77
N ASP A 359 16.53 9.01 2.06
CA ASP A 359 16.52 9.11 0.61
C ASP A 359 15.85 10.43 0.21
N LEU A 360 16.66 11.42 -0.14
CA LEU A 360 16.22 12.75 -0.59
C LEU A 360 16.70 12.96 -2.01
N LEU A 361 15.89 13.61 -2.85
CA LEU A 361 16.34 14.05 -4.16
C LEU A 361 17.59 14.92 -4.02
N PRO A 362 18.66 14.59 -4.75
CA PRO A 362 19.89 15.38 -4.69
C PRO A 362 19.72 16.77 -5.33
N ILE A 363 20.60 17.69 -4.97
CA ILE A 363 20.68 19.01 -5.62
C ILE A 363 20.85 18.82 -7.13
N GLY A 364 20.05 19.56 -7.93
CA GLY A 364 20.00 19.44 -9.37
C GLY A 364 18.95 18.48 -9.92
N ALA A 365 18.41 17.57 -9.11
CA ALA A 365 17.33 16.68 -9.52
C ALA A 365 16.02 17.47 -9.73
N SER A 366 15.22 17.05 -10.70
CA SER A 366 13.90 17.64 -10.93
C SER A 366 12.96 17.26 -9.78
N ARG A 367 12.24 18.25 -9.25
CA ARG A 367 11.16 18.04 -8.29
C ARG A 367 10.12 17.08 -8.86
N ARG A 368 9.62 16.18 -8.02
CA ARG A 368 8.56 15.26 -8.40
C ARG A 368 7.18 15.94 -8.29
N ASP A 369 6.23 15.46 -9.07
CA ASP A 369 4.82 15.83 -8.92
C ASP A 369 4.26 15.13 -7.68
N TRP A 370 4.13 15.88 -6.58
CA TRP A 370 3.70 15.34 -5.28
C TRP A 370 2.26 14.77 -5.29
N VAL A 371 1.44 15.15 -6.28
CA VAL A 371 0.10 14.58 -6.46
C VAL A 371 0.16 13.18 -7.04
N LYS A 372 1.15 12.92 -7.91
CA LYS A 372 1.31 11.65 -8.64
C LYS A 372 2.20 10.63 -7.93
N THR A 373 2.96 11.04 -6.92
CA THR A 373 3.86 10.14 -6.20
C THR A 373 3.58 10.12 -4.70
N LEU A 374 3.62 8.92 -4.11
CA LEU A 374 3.57 8.75 -2.66
C LEU A 374 4.90 9.12 -2.01
N LEU A 375 6.03 8.94 -2.72
CA LEU A 375 7.38 9.15 -2.19
C LEU A 375 7.79 10.63 -2.12
N SER A 376 6.99 11.54 -2.72
CA SER A 376 7.27 12.99 -2.77
C SER A 376 8.69 13.27 -3.30
N ASP A 377 9.42 14.24 -2.76
CA ASP A 377 10.80 14.56 -3.15
C ASP A 377 11.84 13.84 -2.29
N GLY A 378 11.40 12.86 -1.53
CA GLY A 378 12.21 12.00 -0.69
C GLY A 378 11.60 11.75 0.68
N TYR A 379 12.29 10.99 1.50
CA TYR A 379 11.83 10.59 2.81
C TYR A 379 12.98 10.35 3.80
N VAL A 380 12.64 10.35 5.07
CA VAL A 380 13.54 10.04 6.18
C VAL A 380 12.85 9.02 7.08
N PHE A 381 13.53 7.94 7.41
CA PHE A 381 13.11 7.04 8.47
C PHE A 381 13.68 7.47 9.80
N VAL A 382 12.90 7.36 10.85
CA VAL A 382 13.36 7.55 12.24
C VAL A 382 12.72 6.50 13.13
N ARG A 383 13.46 5.98 14.10
CA ARG A 383 12.98 4.93 15.00
C ARG A 383 13.39 5.17 16.45
N HIS A 384 12.50 4.84 17.38
CA HIS A 384 12.76 4.89 18.80
C HIS A 384 11.83 3.92 19.56
N PRO A 385 12.24 3.32 20.69
CA PRO A 385 11.34 2.46 21.48
C PRO A 385 10.10 3.18 22.01
N ASP A 386 10.25 4.44 22.39
CA ASP A 386 9.16 5.29 22.91
C ASP A 386 8.41 5.99 21.75
N LEU A 387 7.05 5.92 21.78
CA LEU A 387 6.20 6.45 20.71
C LEU A 387 6.18 7.98 20.69
N GLU A 388 6.14 8.64 21.83
CA GLU A 388 6.12 10.10 21.89
C GLU A 388 7.41 10.66 21.30
N THR A 389 8.54 10.09 21.69
CA THR A 389 9.86 10.46 21.18
C THR A 389 9.97 10.29 19.65
N VAL A 390 9.50 9.17 19.08
CA VAL A 390 9.55 9.00 17.61
C VAL A 390 8.63 9.98 16.90
N CYS A 391 7.47 10.31 17.48
CA CYS A 391 6.56 11.32 16.94
C CYS A 391 7.18 12.72 16.96
N GLU A 392 7.83 13.12 18.07
CA GLU A 392 8.54 14.40 18.16
C GLU A 392 9.68 14.50 17.14
N MET A 393 10.48 13.43 17.00
CA MET A 393 11.55 13.38 15.98
C MET A 393 10.97 13.50 14.56
N ALA A 394 9.89 12.78 14.26
CA ALA A 394 9.21 12.82 12.97
C ALA A 394 8.64 14.22 12.67
N ASP A 395 8.03 14.87 13.65
CA ASP A 395 7.50 16.24 13.52
C ASP A 395 8.64 17.26 13.28
N ARG A 396 9.76 17.12 14.00
CA ARG A 396 10.94 17.96 13.76
C ARG A 396 11.58 17.70 12.40
N ILE A 397 11.65 16.47 11.92
CA ILE A 397 12.06 16.16 10.55
C ILE A 397 11.09 16.82 9.57
N GLY A 398 9.80 16.77 9.83
CA GLY A 398 8.77 17.42 9.02
C GLY A 398 8.95 18.94 8.91
N THR A 399 9.26 19.62 10.00
CA THR A 399 9.34 21.08 10.10
C THR A 399 10.74 21.64 9.81
N ASP A 400 11.80 21.02 10.34
CA ASP A 400 13.15 21.58 10.34
C ASP A 400 13.96 21.20 9.09
N LEU A 401 13.65 20.06 8.45
CA LEU A 401 14.25 19.65 7.19
C LEU A 401 13.44 20.24 6.03
N GLN A 402 14.05 21.11 5.25
CA GLN A 402 13.38 21.78 4.13
C GLN A 402 14.15 21.58 2.82
N LEU A 403 13.43 21.27 1.74
CA LEU A 403 13.92 21.20 0.38
C LEU A 403 13.35 22.39 -0.40
N TYR A 404 14.19 23.03 -1.22
CA TYR A 404 13.79 24.16 -2.06
C TYR A 404 14.11 23.86 -3.52
N ALA A 405 13.15 24.10 -4.40
CA ALA A 405 13.25 23.93 -5.85
C ALA A 405 13.05 25.26 -6.58
N GLU A 406 13.87 25.49 -7.63
CA GLU A 406 13.84 26.68 -8.50
C GLU A 406 14.13 26.27 -9.95
#